data_9167575af3ccd258308b3d83502ed9a5
#
_entry.id   9167575af3ccd258308b3d83502ed9a5
#
_cell.length_a   1.000
_cell.length_b   1.000
_cell.length_c   1.000
_cell.angle_alpha   90.00
_cell.angle_beta   90.00
_cell.angle_gamma   90.00
#
_symmetry.space_group_name_H-M   'P 1'
#
loop_
_entity.id
_entity.type
_entity.pdbx_description
1 polymer ?
#
loop_
_entity_poly.entity_id
_entity_poly.type
_entity_poly.pdbx_seq_one_letter_code
_entity_poly.pdbx_strand_id
1 'polypeptide(L)'
;MTKEERRAYRKEIKAQEKEFVLRLKSLFAKRYRATLRYEDTLMGDDGKAYVNVDLTKVESPFSIYSYNRRMDPEIFDYIDAQVYYLRAAVPVVINFDDGGKYNEGLKDKIRKYVKRHYSLEYDDRRLEHRQSIFFGFLLLLAGIIMLGLHFAFTFGLGGYDAAQVFDELTLIIAWMFVWQSMDTFLISGHHKRVEIYNSGQLALAEITFGKPHFE
;
A
#
# COMPACT_ATOMS: atom_id res chain seq x y z
N MET A 1 -6.36 -16.79 33.13
CA MET A 1 -5.99 -17.53 31.89
C MET A 1 -4.86 -18.49 32.21
N THR A 2 -5.11 -19.78 32.06
CA THR A 2 -4.12 -20.84 32.30
C THR A 2 -3.03 -20.85 31.20
N LYS A 3 -1.91 -21.52 31.44
CA LYS A 3 -0.83 -21.64 30.44
C LYS A 3 -1.26 -22.33 29.15
N GLU A 4 -2.25 -23.22 29.24
CA GLU A 4 -2.84 -23.94 28.10
C GLU A 4 -3.80 -23.06 27.31
N GLU A 5 -4.65 -22.29 27.97
CA GLU A 5 -5.54 -21.30 27.36
C GLU A 5 -4.73 -20.25 26.56
N ARG A 6 -3.61 -19.77 27.11
CA ARG A 6 -2.71 -18.85 26.39
C ARG A 6 -2.08 -19.48 25.13
N ARG A 7 -1.78 -20.78 25.17
CA ARG A 7 -1.24 -21.49 23.99
C ARG A 7 -2.30 -21.71 22.93
N ALA A 8 -3.52 -22.08 23.30
CA ALA A 8 -4.65 -22.24 22.39
C ALA A 8 -4.99 -20.90 21.70
N TYR A 9 -5.09 -19.84 22.48
CA TYR A 9 -5.35 -18.50 22.02
C TYR A 9 -4.30 -17.97 21.01
N ARG A 10 -2.99 -18.16 21.32
CA ARG A 10 -1.92 -17.83 20.37
C ARG A 10 -1.97 -18.63 19.07
N LYS A 11 -2.47 -19.87 19.13
CA LYS A 11 -2.64 -20.71 17.93
C LYS A 11 -3.76 -20.19 17.04
N GLU A 12 -4.85 -19.76 17.64
CA GLU A 12 -5.99 -19.19 16.94
C GLU A 12 -5.66 -17.86 16.25
N ILE A 13 -4.97 -16.95 16.94
CA ILE A 13 -4.47 -15.71 16.36
C ILE A 13 -3.56 -15.98 15.15
N LYS A 14 -2.62 -16.92 15.28
CA LYS A 14 -1.75 -17.27 14.14
C LYS A 14 -2.51 -17.86 12.95
N ALA A 15 -3.60 -18.58 13.20
CA ALA A 15 -4.45 -19.09 12.12
C ALA A 15 -5.21 -17.96 11.42
N GLN A 16 -5.75 -17.00 12.15
CA GLN A 16 -6.41 -15.80 11.61
C GLN A 16 -5.44 -14.93 10.81
N GLU A 17 -4.25 -14.65 11.34
CA GLU A 17 -3.19 -13.94 10.60
C GLU A 17 -2.85 -14.66 9.28
N LYS A 18 -2.75 -15.98 9.31
CA LYS A 18 -2.45 -16.78 8.12
C LYS A 18 -3.55 -16.69 7.06
N GLU A 19 -4.80 -16.77 7.47
CA GLU A 19 -5.95 -16.62 6.58
C GLU A 19 -6.01 -15.22 5.96
N PHE A 20 -5.79 -14.18 6.77
CA PHE A 20 -5.76 -12.81 6.31
C PHE A 20 -4.63 -12.56 5.31
N VAL A 21 -3.43 -13.08 5.58
CA VAL A 21 -2.30 -13.03 4.63
C VAL A 21 -2.62 -13.77 3.34
N LEU A 22 -3.37 -14.87 3.40
CA LEU A 22 -3.81 -15.57 2.19
C LEU A 22 -4.81 -14.74 1.38
N ARG A 23 -5.74 -14.05 2.03
CA ARG A 23 -6.67 -13.11 1.38
C ARG A 23 -5.92 -11.93 0.76
N LEU A 24 -4.98 -11.31 1.48
CA LEU A 24 -4.10 -10.27 0.94
C LEU A 24 -3.29 -10.78 -0.27
N LYS A 25 -2.74 -11.99 -0.17
CA LYS A 25 -2.01 -12.60 -1.29
C LYS A 25 -2.88 -12.91 -2.49
N SER A 26 -4.16 -13.20 -2.31
CA SER A 26 -5.11 -13.38 -3.42
C SER A 26 -5.36 -12.08 -4.20
N LEU A 27 -5.17 -10.92 -3.57
CA LEU A 27 -5.20 -9.61 -4.23
C LEU A 27 -3.94 -9.36 -5.07
N PHE A 28 -2.84 -10.05 -4.77
CA PHE A 28 -1.55 -9.88 -5.45
C PHE A 28 -1.10 -11.19 -6.07
N ALA A 29 -0.78 -11.18 -7.35
CA ALA A 29 -0.31 -12.36 -8.06
C ALA A 29 1.07 -12.88 -7.61
N LYS A 30 1.76 -12.23 -6.66
CA LYS A 30 3.11 -12.61 -6.21
C LYS A 30 3.24 -12.65 -4.68
N ARG A 31 3.98 -13.64 -4.17
CA ARG A 31 4.38 -13.74 -2.75
C ARG A 31 5.27 -12.56 -2.37
N TYR A 32 4.77 -11.72 -1.49
CA TYR A 32 5.53 -10.62 -0.92
C TYR A 32 5.32 -10.54 0.58
N ARG A 33 6.41 -10.36 1.33
CA ARG A 33 6.36 -10.08 2.78
C ARG A 33 6.72 -8.62 2.98
N ALA A 34 5.74 -7.79 3.32
CA ALA A 34 6.02 -6.48 3.86
C ALA A 34 6.46 -6.62 5.32
N THR A 35 7.61 -6.04 5.64
CA THR A 35 8.09 -5.94 7.03
C THR A 35 7.69 -4.56 7.55
N LEU A 36 6.43 -4.41 7.93
CA LEU A 36 5.97 -3.21 8.62
C LEU A 36 6.20 -3.35 10.12
N ARG A 37 6.46 -2.22 10.76
CA ARG A 37 6.51 -2.14 12.22
C ARG A 37 5.11 -2.36 12.77
N TYR A 38 5.07 -2.94 13.93
CA TYR A 38 3.89 -3.26 14.68
C TYR A 38 3.75 -2.28 15.85
N GLU A 39 2.57 -1.79 16.08
CA GLU A 39 2.27 -0.95 17.22
C GLU A 39 1.36 -1.71 18.19
N ASP A 40 1.90 -2.05 19.36
CA ASP A 40 1.22 -2.88 20.35
C ASP A 40 -0.04 -2.19 20.94
N THR A 41 -0.08 -0.85 20.90
CA THR A 41 -1.18 -0.06 21.47
C THR A 41 -2.50 -0.18 20.70
N LEU A 42 -2.44 -0.60 19.43
CA LEU A 42 -3.62 -0.77 18.60
C LEU A 42 -4.16 -2.20 18.61
N MET A 43 -3.44 -3.14 19.23
CA MET A 43 -3.78 -4.54 19.17
C MET A 43 -4.78 -4.94 20.25
N GLY A 44 -5.90 -5.47 19.81
CA GLY A 44 -6.86 -6.14 20.67
C GLY A 44 -6.40 -7.52 21.12
N ASP A 45 -7.04 -7.99 22.16
CA ASP A 45 -6.82 -9.34 22.68
C ASP A 45 -7.17 -10.44 21.66
N ASP A 46 -7.97 -10.13 20.66
CA ASP A 46 -8.39 -11.01 19.57
C ASP A 46 -7.39 -11.06 18.39
N GLY A 47 -6.27 -10.32 18.47
CA GLY A 47 -5.23 -10.26 17.43
C GLY A 47 -5.59 -9.41 16.24
N LYS A 48 -6.63 -8.59 16.34
CA LYS A 48 -6.98 -7.56 15.36
C LYS A 48 -6.45 -6.21 15.83
N ALA A 49 -6.12 -5.35 14.90
CA ALA A 49 -5.77 -3.97 15.21
C ALA A 49 -7.01 -3.09 15.12
N TYR A 50 -7.25 -2.29 16.15
CA TYR A 50 -8.39 -1.39 16.24
C TYR A 50 -7.94 0.05 16.03
N VAL A 51 -8.45 0.68 14.98
CA VAL A 51 -8.28 2.11 14.73
C VAL A 51 -9.56 2.80 15.19
N ASN A 52 -9.50 3.48 16.33
CA ASN A 52 -10.64 4.21 16.87
C ASN A 52 -10.67 5.63 16.31
N VAL A 53 -11.80 6.03 15.71
CA VAL A 53 -12.04 7.35 15.15
C VAL A 53 -13.15 8.03 15.96
N ASP A 54 -12.81 9.10 16.69
CA ASP A 54 -13.78 9.87 17.49
C ASP A 54 -14.55 10.84 16.59
N LEU A 55 -15.81 10.52 16.35
CA LEU A 55 -16.77 11.38 15.65
C LEU A 55 -17.73 12.11 16.61
N THR A 56 -17.56 11.97 17.93
CA THR A 56 -18.47 12.57 18.92
C THR A 56 -18.44 14.09 18.88
N LYS A 57 -17.29 14.69 18.55
CA LYS A 57 -17.08 16.15 18.46
C LYS A 57 -17.31 16.72 17.07
N VAL A 58 -17.51 15.86 16.07
CA VAL A 58 -17.70 16.27 14.69
C VAL A 58 -19.20 16.40 14.39
N GLU A 59 -19.64 17.53 13.85
CA GLU A 59 -21.05 17.73 13.48
C GLU A 59 -21.45 16.81 12.31
N SER A 60 -20.59 16.69 11.33
CA SER A 60 -20.79 15.83 10.15
C SER A 60 -19.48 15.19 9.72
N PRO A 61 -19.44 13.87 9.48
CA PRO A 61 -18.26 13.19 8.97
C PRO A 61 -18.01 13.45 7.49
N PHE A 62 -18.86 14.26 6.84
CA PHE A 62 -18.75 14.56 5.43
C PHE A 62 -18.15 15.95 5.22
N SER A 63 -17.34 16.06 4.17
CA SER A 63 -16.78 17.32 3.72
C SER A 63 -17.87 18.34 3.43
N ILE A 64 -17.71 19.55 3.96
CA ILE A 64 -18.64 20.68 3.80
C ILE A 64 -18.87 21.05 2.33
N TYR A 65 -17.93 20.70 1.43
CA TYR A 65 -18.01 21.01 0.00
C TYR A 65 -18.71 19.93 -0.83
N SER A 66 -19.14 18.82 -0.22
CA SER A 66 -19.56 17.63 -0.99
C SER A 66 -21.04 17.29 -0.92
N TYR A 67 -21.90 18.11 -0.34
CA TYR A 67 -23.32 17.80 -0.09
C TYR A 67 -23.54 16.38 0.48
N ASN A 68 -22.75 16.00 1.48
CA ASN A 68 -22.75 14.66 2.11
C ASN A 68 -22.42 13.50 1.15
N ARG A 69 -21.64 13.76 0.10
CA ARG A 69 -21.22 12.75 -0.89
C ARG A 69 -19.80 12.24 -0.71
N ARG A 70 -18.98 12.95 0.07
CA ARG A 70 -17.59 12.52 0.38
C ARG A 70 -17.35 12.74 1.87
N MET A 71 -16.68 11.76 2.48
CA MET A 71 -16.18 11.93 3.83
C MET A 71 -15.05 12.96 3.85
N ASP A 72 -14.79 13.52 5.02
CA ASP A 72 -13.71 14.47 5.23
C ASP A 72 -12.35 13.74 5.01
N PRO A 73 -11.45 14.29 4.17
CA PRO A 73 -10.13 13.72 3.97
C PRO A 73 -9.31 13.53 5.25
N GLU A 74 -9.44 14.43 6.24
CA GLU A 74 -8.73 14.34 7.52
C GLU A 74 -9.00 13.04 8.27
N ILE A 75 -10.20 12.46 8.11
CA ILE A 75 -10.55 11.16 8.70
C ILE A 75 -9.72 10.04 8.08
N PHE A 76 -9.52 10.07 6.77
CA PHE A 76 -8.71 9.08 6.07
C PHE A 76 -7.23 9.25 6.39
N ASP A 77 -6.73 10.48 6.39
CA ASP A 77 -5.34 10.78 6.76
C ASP A 77 -5.02 10.28 8.18
N TYR A 78 -5.97 10.44 9.12
CA TYR A 78 -5.83 9.91 10.48
C TYR A 78 -5.76 8.37 10.48
N ILE A 79 -6.66 7.69 9.78
CA ILE A 79 -6.69 6.22 9.71
C ILE A 79 -5.40 5.70 9.08
N ASP A 80 -4.94 6.31 7.99
CA ASP A 80 -3.73 5.93 7.29
C ASP A 80 -2.48 6.08 8.16
N ALA A 81 -2.40 7.18 8.92
CA ALA A 81 -1.31 7.42 9.87
C ALA A 81 -1.25 6.33 10.96
N GLN A 82 -2.40 5.86 11.46
CA GLN A 82 -2.46 4.80 12.47
C GLN A 82 -2.02 3.44 11.89
N VAL A 83 -2.47 3.12 10.67
CA VAL A 83 -2.19 1.82 10.03
C VAL A 83 -0.76 1.74 9.48
N TYR A 84 -0.13 2.88 9.21
CA TYR A 84 1.22 2.93 8.62
C TYR A 84 2.26 2.10 9.39
N TYR A 85 2.13 2.03 10.71
CA TYR A 85 3.05 1.30 11.59
C TYR A 85 2.66 -0.16 11.82
N LEU A 86 1.50 -0.59 11.35
CA LEU A 86 1.03 -1.95 11.52
C LEU A 86 1.68 -2.92 10.53
N ARG A 87 1.78 -4.17 10.96
CA ARG A 87 2.18 -5.25 10.06
C ARG A 87 1.04 -5.53 9.07
N ALA A 88 1.36 -5.63 7.79
CA ALA A 88 0.38 -5.92 6.73
C ALA A 88 -0.37 -7.27 6.90
N ALA A 89 0.09 -8.14 7.81
CA ALA A 89 -0.54 -9.42 8.10
C ALA A 89 -1.66 -9.34 9.16
N VAL A 90 -1.79 -8.19 9.83
CA VAL A 90 -2.76 -8.00 10.93
C VAL A 90 -4.09 -7.53 10.37
N PRO A 91 -5.22 -8.19 10.70
CA PRO A 91 -6.55 -7.69 10.34
C PRO A 91 -6.82 -6.36 11.04
N VAL A 92 -7.37 -5.38 10.29
CA VAL A 92 -7.72 -4.06 10.83
C VAL A 92 -9.23 -3.94 11.00
N VAL A 93 -9.62 -3.37 12.13
CA VAL A 93 -11.00 -2.96 12.42
C VAL A 93 -10.99 -1.45 12.59
N ILE A 94 -11.76 -0.76 11.75
CA ILE A 94 -11.96 0.69 11.87
C ILE A 94 -13.23 0.89 12.69
N ASN A 95 -13.07 1.39 13.90
CA ASN A 95 -14.17 1.62 14.82
C ASN A 95 -14.48 3.12 14.91
N PHE A 96 -15.71 3.49 14.57
CA PHE A 96 -16.19 4.87 14.67
C PHE A 96 -16.99 5.05 15.95
N ASP A 97 -16.53 5.92 16.83
CA ASP A 97 -17.33 6.37 17.98
C ASP A 97 -18.18 7.57 17.58
N ASP A 98 -19.47 7.33 17.39
CA ASP A 98 -20.45 8.36 17.03
C ASP A 98 -21.23 8.90 18.22
N GLY A 99 -20.95 8.41 19.44
CA GLY A 99 -21.71 8.76 20.64
C GLY A 99 -23.22 8.48 20.51
N GLY A 100 -23.61 7.60 19.59
CA GLY A 100 -25.01 7.27 19.30
C GLY A 100 -25.77 8.34 18.50
N LYS A 101 -25.07 9.29 17.88
CA LYS A 101 -25.70 10.38 17.10
C LYS A 101 -26.23 9.93 15.75
N TYR A 102 -25.64 8.87 15.16
CA TYR A 102 -25.92 8.49 13.78
C TYR A 102 -26.94 7.34 13.70
N ASN A 103 -27.91 7.50 12.83
CA ASN A 103 -28.87 6.43 12.53
C ASN A 103 -28.20 5.36 11.65
N GLU A 104 -28.79 4.16 11.59
CA GLU A 104 -28.23 3.02 10.83
C GLU A 104 -28.04 3.32 9.33
N GLY A 105 -28.95 4.12 8.74
CA GLY A 105 -28.81 4.53 7.34
C GLY A 105 -27.57 5.38 7.08
N LEU A 106 -27.18 6.24 8.05
CA LEU A 106 -25.96 7.03 7.98
C LEU A 106 -24.70 6.17 8.21
N LYS A 107 -24.76 5.24 9.16
CA LYS A 107 -23.70 4.28 9.42
C LYS A 107 -23.40 3.41 8.19
N ASP A 108 -24.44 2.91 7.52
CA ASP A 108 -24.28 2.16 6.29
C ASP A 108 -23.69 3.00 5.14
N LYS A 109 -24.06 4.27 5.10
CA LYS A 109 -23.49 5.21 4.15
C LYS A 109 -22.00 5.41 4.40
N ILE A 110 -21.58 5.61 5.66
CA ILE A 110 -20.18 5.73 6.06
C ILE A 110 -19.42 4.45 5.70
N ARG A 111 -19.94 3.26 6.05
CA ARG A 111 -19.33 1.97 5.69
C ARG A 111 -19.06 1.87 4.18
N LYS A 112 -20.05 2.23 3.35
CA LYS A 112 -19.91 2.20 1.89
C LYS A 112 -18.85 3.18 1.39
N TYR A 113 -18.78 4.39 1.96
CA TYR A 113 -17.79 5.39 1.54
C TYR A 113 -16.38 4.98 1.92
N VAL A 114 -16.16 4.52 3.14
CA VAL A 114 -14.85 4.06 3.61
C VAL A 114 -14.37 2.88 2.77
N LYS A 115 -15.21 1.87 2.56
CA LYS A 115 -14.86 0.73 1.72
C LYS A 115 -14.57 1.13 0.28
N ARG A 116 -15.38 2.02 -0.29
CA ARG A 116 -15.15 2.50 -1.65
C ARG A 116 -13.85 3.28 -1.77
N HIS A 117 -13.57 4.15 -0.80
CA HIS A 117 -12.34 4.95 -0.78
C HIS A 117 -11.10 4.04 -0.83
N TYR A 118 -10.97 3.13 0.13
CA TYR A 118 -9.81 2.24 0.19
C TYR A 118 -9.73 1.21 -0.95
N SER A 119 -10.89 0.77 -1.49
CA SER A 119 -10.87 -0.09 -2.67
C SER A 119 -10.36 0.65 -3.90
N LEU A 120 -10.76 1.91 -4.11
CA LEU A 120 -10.26 2.73 -5.21
C LEU A 120 -8.78 3.05 -5.03
N GLU A 121 -8.37 3.44 -3.82
CA GLU A 121 -6.96 3.70 -3.52
C GLU A 121 -6.08 2.47 -3.76
N TYR A 122 -6.52 1.30 -3.33
CA TYR A 122 -5.85 0.04 -3.63
C TYR A 122 -5.68 -0.20 -5.13
N ASP A 123 -6.73 -0.01 -5.91
CA ASP A 123 -6.71 -0.18 -7.36
C ASP A 123 -5.77 0.84 -8.03
N ASP A 124 -5.79 2.10 -7.60
CA ASP A 124 -4.93 3.16 -8.10
C ASP A 124 -3.45 2.88 -7.80
N ARG A 125 -3.11 2.52 -6.55
CA ARG A 125 -1.74 2.13 -6.15
C ARG A 125 -1.23 0.92 -6.94
N ARG A 126 -2.11 -0.06 -7.17
CA ARG A 126 -1.80 -1.23 -7.97
C ARG A 126 -1.53 -0.87 -9.43
N LEU A 127 -2.32 0.04 -10.00
CA LEU A 127 -2.16 0.52 -11.37
C LEU A 127 -0.83 1.29 -11.52
N GLU A 128 -0.55 2.22 -10.61
CA GLU A 128 0.72 2.96 -10.56
C GLU A 128 1.93 2.03 -10.49
N HIS A 129 1.85 0.99 -9.67
CA HIS A 129 2.94 0.01 -9.57
C HIS A 129 3.15 -0.74 -10.89
N ARG A 130 2.07 -1.17 -11.55
CA ARG A 130 2.15 -1.84 -12.85
C ARG A 130 2.74 -0.92 -13.92
N GLN A 131 2.31 0.34 -13.97
CA GLN A 131 2.86 1.33 -14.88
C GLN A 131 4.35 1.56 -14.62
N SER A 132 4.75 1.69 -13.36
CA SER A 132 6.15 1.86 -12.98
C SER A 132 7.02 0.68 -13.45
N ILE A 133 6.55 -0.56 -13.26
CA ILE A 133 7.26 -1.75 -13.75
C ILE A 133 7.36 -1.73 -15.28
N PHE A 134 6.30 -1.38 -15.97
CA PHE A 134 6.30 -1.28 -17.43
C PHE A 134 7.31 -0.24 -17.94
N PHE A 135 7.34 0.94 -17.33
CA PHE A 135 8.34 1.96 -17.66
C PHE A 135 9.77 1.51 -17.35
N GLY A 136 9.98 0.81 -16.23
CA GLY A 136 11.29 0.22 -15.92
C GLY A 136 11.77 -0.75 -17.01
N PHE A 137 10.86 -1.59 -17.52
CA PHE A 137 11.17 -2.49 -18.65
C PHE A 137 11.47 -1.73 -19.93
N LEU A 138 10.74 -0.66 -20.22
CA LEU A 138 10.97 0.16 -21.41
C LEU A 138 12.36 0.83 -21.36
N LEU A 139 12.74 1.36 -20.19
CA LEU A 139 14.05 1.94 -19.97
C LEU A 139 15.17 0.90 -20.09
N LEU A 140 14.98 -0.31 -19.55
CA LEU A 140 15.93 -1.39 -19.69
C LEU A 140 16.15 -1.77 -21.17
N LEU A 141 15.06 -1.90 -21.93
CA LEU A 141 15.10 -2.18 -23.35
C LEU A 141 15.84 -1.09 -24.12
N ALA A 142 15.55 0.19 -23.83
CA ALA A 142 16.25 1.32 -24.41
C ALA A 142 17.75 1.27 -24.10
N GLY A 143 18.14 0.97 -22.86
CA GLY A 143 19.52 0.78 -22.45
C GLY A 143 20.22 -0.33 -23.23
N ILE A 144 19.56 -1.47 -23.44
CA ILE A 144 20.10 -2.59 -24.24
C ILE A 144 20.29 -2.17 -25.71
N ILE A 145 19.34 -1.44 -26.30
CA ILE A 145 19.45 -0.93 -27.67
C ILE A 145 20.64 0.02 -27.79
N MET A 146 20.78 0.97 -26.84
CA MET A 146 21.91 1.91 -26.85
C MET A 146 23.26 1.19 -26.65
N LEU A 147 23.30 0.16 -25.84
CA LEU A 147 24.49 -0.69 -25.68
C LEU A 147 24.82 -1.42 -26.99
N GLY A 148 23.81 -1.93 -27.70
CA GLY A 148 23.97 -2.51 -29.03
C GLY A 148 24.52 -1.54 -30.07
N LEU A 149 24.04 -0.29 -30.04
CA LEU A 149 24.58 0.80 -30.89
C LEU A 149 26.04 1.11 -30.55
N HIS A 150 26.39 1.20 -29.25
CA HIS A 150 27.77 1.35 -28.81
C HIS A 150 28.67 0.28 -29.42
N PHE A 151 28.33 -1.02 -29.31
CA PHE A 151 29.10 -2.07 -29.92
C PHE A 151 29.18 -1.96 -31.44
N ALA A 152 28.10 -1.57 -32.13
CA ALA A 152 28.09 -1.36 -33.56
C ALA A 152 29.06 -0.25 -34.01
N PHE A 153 29.14 0.86 -33.23
CA PHE A 153 30.11 1.92 -33.49
C PHE A 153 31.54 1.50 -33.21
N THR A 154 31.78 0.80 -32.08
CA THR A 154 33.13 0.33 -31.73
C THR A 154 33.70 -0.64 -32.78
N PHE A 155 32.91 -1.60 -33.24
CA PHE A 155 33.37 -2.63 -34.16
C PHE A 155 33.20 -2.26 -35.64
N GLY A 156 32.23 -1.40 -35.99
CA GLY A 156 31.88 -1.11 -37.38
C GLY A 156 32.55 0.17 -37.93
N LEU A 157 32.77 1.17 -37.10
CA LEU A 157 33.21 2.53 -37.51
C LEU A 157 34.48 3.01 -36.79
N GLY A 158 35.18 2.12 -36.11
CA GLY A 158 36.31 2.39 -35.19
C GLY A 158 37.54 3.10 -35.75
N GLY A 159 37.47 3.69 -36.92
CA GLY A 159 38.60 4.48 -37.53
C GLY A 159 38.38 5.96 -37.68
N TYR A 160 37.24 6.49 -37.23
CA TYR A 160 36.90 7.92 -37.41
C TYR A 160 36.81 8.60 -36.04
N ASP A 161 37.48 9.76 -35.87
CA ASP A 161 37.46 10.54 -34.61
C ASP A 161 36.04 10.92 -34.17
N ALA A 162 35.17 11.27 -35.12
CA ALA A 162 33.77 11.55 -34.82
C ALA A 162 33.00 10.31 -34.28
N ALA A 163 33.34 9.11 -34.72
CA ALA A 163 32.70 7.89 -34.26
C ALA A 163 33.05 7.58 -32.79
N GLN A 164 34.24 7.94 -32.32
CA GLN A 164 34.63 7.80 -30.92
C GLN A 164 33.75 8.62 -29.97
N VAL A 165 33.47 9.88 -30.32
CA VAL A 165 32.60 10.74 -29.48
C VAL A 165 31.17 10.19 -29.41
N PHE A 166 30.62 9.70 -30.53
CA PHE A 166 29.30 9.05 -30.53
C PHE A 166 29.28 7.74 -29.75
N ASP A 167 30.36 6.98 -29.79
CA ASP A 167 30.54 5.74 -29.06
C ASP A 167 30.52 5.99 -27.55
N GLU A 168 31.28 6.96 -27.05
CA GLU A 168 31.28 7.34 -25.64
C GLU A 168 29.91 7.87 -25.18
N LEU A 169 29.23 8.68 -25.98
CA LEU A 169 27.91 9.22 -25.68
C LEU A 169 26.86 8.09 -25.59
N THR A 170 26.87 7.13 -26.52
CA THR A 170 25.95 6.00 -26.48
C THR A 170 26.14 5.12 -25.27
N LEU A 171 27.39 4.93 -24.83
CA LEU A 171 27.70 4.18 -23.61
C LEU A 171 27.17 4.89 -22.36
N ILE A 172 27.37 6.22 -22.26
CA ILE A 172 26.87 7.01 -21.11
C ILE A 172 25.34 6.96 -21.06
N ILE A 173 24.67 7.13 -22.20
CA ILE A 173 23.20 7.06 -22.29
C ILE A 173 22.69 5.66 -21.93
N ALA A 174 23.34 4.61 -22.42
CA ALA A 174 23.01 3.22 -22.07
C ALA A 174 23.08 3.00 -20.54
N TRP A 175 24.17 3.47 -19.90
CA TRP A 175 24.35 3.40 -18.46
C TRP A 175 23.23 4.12 -17.71
N MET A 176 22.85 5.32 -18.15
CA MET A 176 21.81 6.09 -17.51
C MET A 176 20.46 5.37 -17.57
N PHE A 177 20.09 4.78 -18.70
CA PHE A 177 18.85 4.01 -18.83
C PHE A 177 18.84 2.74 -17.98
N VAL A 178 19.96 2.00 -17.97
CA VAL A 178 20.09 0.80 -17.13
C VAL A 178 19.99 1.16 -15.65
N TRP A 179 20.69 2.23 -15.21
CA TRP A 179 20.65 2.69 -13.82
C TRP A 179 19.25 3.12 -13.41
N GLN A 180 18.57 3.90 -14.25
CA GLN A 180 17.19 4.34 -13.98
C GLN A 180 16.21 3.17 -13.91
N SER A 181 16.42 2.15 -14.75
CA SER A 181 15.64 0.90 -14.68
C SER A 181 15.86 0.17 -13.35
N MET A 182 17.12 0.04 -12.91
CA MET A 182 17.48 -0.58 -11.63
C MET A 182 16.85 0.16 -10.45
N ASP A 183 16.91 1.50 -10.43
CA ASP A 183 16.26 2.33 -9.42
C ASP A 183 14.76 2.07 -9.35
N THR A 184 14.11 2.03 -10.51
CA THR A 184 12.67 1.75 -10.61
C THR A 184 12.30 0.38 -10.05
N PHE A 185 13.09 -0.66 -10.31
CA PHE A 185 12.78 -2.00 -9.84
C PHE A 185 13.14 -2.22 -8.36
N LEU A 186 14.27 -1.71 -7.90
CA LEU A 186 14.79 -2.01 -6.57
C LEU A 186 14.26 -1.04 -5.50
N ILE A 187 14.39 0.26 -5.73
CA ILE A 187 14.06 1.28 -4.73
C ILE A 187 12.60 1.65 -4.79
N SER A 188 12.16 2.19 -5.93
CA SER A 188 10.77 2.65 -6.09
C SER A 188 9.77 1.50 -6.03
N GLY A 189 10.15 0.32 -6.51
CA GLY A 189 9.32 -0.87 -6.47
C GLY A 189 9.04 -1.36 -5.04
N HIS A 190 9.99 -1.21 -4.12
CA HIS A 190 9.81 -1.61 -2.72
C HIS A 190 8.79 -0.70 -2.00
N HIS A 191 8.95 0.62 -2.09
CA HIS A 191 8.04 1.58 -1.47
C HIS A 191 6.60 1.41 -1.94
N LYS A 192 6.39 1.36 -3.25
CA LYS A 192 5.05 1.17 -3.84
C LYS A 192 4.37 -0.12 -3.38
N ARG A 193 5.14 -1.19 -3.15
CA ARG A 193 4.58 -2.44 -2.64
C ARG A 193 4.08 -2.31 -1.21
N VAL A 194 4.79 -1.61 -0.33
CA VAL A 194 4.35 -1.35 1.06
C VAL A 194 3.03 -0.57 1.06
N GLU A 195 2.92 0.48 0.25
CA GLU A 195 1.69 1.27 0.11
C GLU A 195 0.52 0.43 -0.37
N ILE A 196 0.71 -0.43 -1.39
CA ILE A 196 -0.32 -1.34 -1.87
C ILE A 196 -0.78 -2.31 -0.77
N TYR A 197 0.14 -2.81 0.07
CA TYR A 197 -0.23 -3.69 1.18
C TYR A 197 -1.06 -2.95 2.23
N ASN A 198 -0.71 -1.71 2.56
CA ASN A 198 -1.47 -0.90 3.52
C ASN A 198 -2.87 -0.58 2.99
N SER A 199 -2.98 -0.09 1.76
CA SER A 199 -4.30 0.17 1.14
C SER A 199 -5.13 -1.11 1.01
N GLY A 200 -4.50 -2.25 0.70
CA GLY A 200 -5.18 -3.55 0.66
C GLY A 200 -5.66 -4.02 2.03
N GLN A 201 -4.91 -3.75 3.09
CA GLN A 201 -5.29 -4.04 4.48
C GLN A 201 -6.52 -3.22 4.88
N LEU A 202 -6.54 -1.93 4.55
CA LEU A 202 -7.67 -1.04 4.81
C LEU A 202 -8.90 -1.36 3.94
N ALA A 203 -8.72 -1.74 2.68
CA ALA A 203 -9.81 -2.19 1.81
C ALA A 203 -10.53 -3.45 2.36
N LEU A 204 -9.79 -4.30 3.09
CA LEU A 204 -10.32 -5.50 3.77
C LEU A 204 -10.78 -5.24 5.20
N ALA A 205 -10.57 -4.04 5.74
CA ALA A 205 -10.90 -3.70 7.12
C ALA A 205 -12.39 -3.91 7.41
N GLU A 206 -12.65 -4.41 8.61
CA GLU A 206 -13.99 -4.46 9.19
C GLU A 206 -14.34 -3.07 9.73
N ILE A 207 -15.56 -2.59 9.48
CA ILE A 207 -16.01 -1.27 9.94
C ILE A 207 -17.09 -1.44 10.98
N THR A 208 -16.79 -1.00 12.19
CA THR A 208 -17.68 -1.08 13.35
C THR A 208 -18.06 0.30 13.86
N PHE A 209 -19.14 0.37 14.64
CA PHE A 209 -19.57 1.58 15.33
C PHE A 209 -19.79 1.23 16.80
N GLY A 210 -19.19 2.01 17.69
CA GLY A 210 -19.31 1.79 19.13
C GLY A 210 -18.26 2.55 19.92
N LYS A 211 -18.27 2.35 21.23
CA LYS A 211 -17.26 2.93 22.11
C LYS A 211 -15.85 2.44 21.73
N PRO A 212 -14.80 3.24 21.99
CA PRO A 212 -13.44 2.86 21.70
C PRO A 212 -13.05 1.55 22.42
N HIS A 213 -12.28 0.71 21.76
CA HIS A 213 -11.85 -0.60 22.31
C HIS A 213 -10.78 -0.49 23.39
N PHE A 214 -10.12 0.67 23.50
CA PHE A 214 -9.10 0.96 24.51
C PHE A 214 -9.37 2.35 25.09
N GLU A 215 -9.56 2.45 26.38
CA GLU A 215 -9.48 3.67 27.19
C GLU A 215 -8.17 3.68 27.98
#